data_a0d81baf0aba11e63e7f156dffe7aaa6
#
_entry.id   a0d81baf0aba11e63e7f156dffe7aaa6
#
_cell.length_a   1.000
_cell.length_b   1.000
_cell.length_c   1.000
_cell.angle_alpha   90.00
_cell.angle_beta   90.00
_cell.angle_gamma   90.00
#
_symmetry.space_group_name_H-M   'P 1'
#
loop_
_entity.id
_entity.type
_entity.pdbx_description
1 polymer ?
#
loop_
_entity_poly.entity_id
_entity_poly.type
_entity_poly.pdbx_seq_one_letter_code
_entity_poly.pdbx_strand_id
1 'polypeptide(L)'
;NAFKEIAQQYRNLDFEIGQMHHSISGEFKIGASSTISQYVIPKVIASFHKRYPKIQINLMNGNSFEMEKLLMDNQIDIALVENNSSQPGIRYRNFLDDELIVVTGKDSIYAKRESITKDDLRQIPIVLREQGSGTLEVIKQTLARQNIGFENLNTLIHLGSTESIKNFLQDFDGLAIVSEKAVQTELYHKTLVKLKVTGLTISRKLRIAYKHGHKSRQVELFENFLSSYNI
;
A
#
# COMPACT_ATOMS: atom_id res chain seq x y z
N ASN A 1 9.64 16.64 -20.85
CA ASN A 1 8.90 16.94 -19.60
C ASN A 1 7.90 18.10 -19.73
N ALA A 2 8.24 19.20 -20.40
CA ALA A 2 7.32 20.35 -20.58
C ALA A 2 5.97 19.96 -21.16
N PHE A 3 5.91 19.01 -22.11
CA PHE A 3 4.65 18.54 -22.69
C PHE A 3 3.73 17.86 -21.66
N LYS A 4 4.29 17.06 -20.76
CA LYS A 4 3.51 16.40 -19.69
C LYS A 4 3.01 17.42 -18.66
N GLU A 5 3.77 18.47 -18.38
CA GLU A 5 3.38 19.55 -17.49
C GLU A 5 2.25 20.38 -18.11
N ILE A 6 2.36 20.72 -19.39
CA ILE A 6 1.30 21.44 -20.13
C ILE A 6 0.01 20.59 -20.16
N ALA A 7 0.11 19.30 -20.44
CA ALA A 7 -1.04 18.40 -20.41
C ALA A 7 -1.69 18.33 -19.03
N GLN A 8 -0.91 18.40 -17.95
CA GLN A 8 -1.43 18.45 -16.58
C GLN A 8 -2.14 19.77 -16.29
N GLN A 9 -1.56 20.89 -16.70
CA GLN A 9 -2.20 22.21 -16.56
C GLN A 9 -3.50 22.31 -17.33
N TYR A 10 -3.56 21.75 -18.54
CA TYR A 10 -4.79 21.69 -19.35
C TYR A 10 -5.89 20.89 -18.63
N ARG A 11 -5.57 19.70 -18.07
CA ARG A 11 -6.54 18.91 -17.29
C ARG A 11 -7.07 19.67 -16.06
N ASN A 12 -6.18 20.42 -15.38
CA ASN A 12 -6.58 21.22 -14.23
C ASN A 12 -7.55 22.35 -14.63
N LEU A 13 -7.26 23.03 -15.75
CA LEU A 13 -8.12 24.10 -16.30
C LEU A 13 -9.49 23.55 -16.72
N ASP A 14 -9.52 22.42 -17.41
CA ASP A 14 -10.77 21.77 -17.85
C ASP A 14 -11.65 21.38 -16.64
N PHE A 15 -11.01 20.89 -15.57
CA PHE A 15 -11.67 20.58 -14.31
C PHE A 15 -12.22 21.84 -13.59
N GLU A 16 -11.47 22.96 -13.58
CA GLU A 16 -11.92 24.22 -13.00
C GLU A 16 -13.12 24.83 -13.77
N ILE A 17 -13.08 24.77 -15.09
CA ILE A 17 -14.21 25.19 -15.95
C ILE A 17 -15.45 24.31 -15.66
N GLY A 18 -15.26 23.01 -15.50
CA GLY A 18 -16.34 22.08 -15.14
C GLY A 18 -17.00 22.41 -13.79
N GLN A 19 -16.24 22.91 -12.82
CA GLN A 19 -16.77 23.37 -11.54
C GLN A 19 -17.66 24.63 -11.66
N MET A 20 -17.28 25.58 -12.51
CA MET A 20 -18.10 26.79 -12.76
C MET A 20 -19.48 26.46 -13.33
N HIS A 21 -19.59 25.32 -14.03
CA HIS A 21 -20.87 24.82 -14.60
C HIS A 21 -21.56 23.76 -13.71
N HIS A 22 -21.19 23.62 -12.42
CA HIS A 22 -21.68 22.59 -11.50
C HIS A 22 -21.46 21.16 -11.97
N SER A 23 -20.55 20.91 -12.91
CA SER A 23 -20.22 19.56 -13.40
C SER A 23 -18.73 19.26 -13.26
N ILE A 24 -18.35 18.65 -12.15
CA ILE A 24 -17.00 18.17 -11.94
C ILE A 24 -16.75 16.96 -12.86
N SER A 25 -15.84 17.10 -13.83
CA SER A 25 -15.51 16.08 -14.84
C SER A 25 -14.01 16.05 -15.12
N GLY A 26 -13.57 15.08 -15.91
CA GLY A 26 -12.17 14.93 -16.33
C GLY A 26 -11.56 13.61 -15.94
N GLU A 27 -10.28 13.39 -16.32
CA GLU A 27 -9.51 12.20 -15.99
C GLU A 27 -8.76 12.39 -14.67
N PHE A 28 -8.78 11.39 -13.80
CA PHE A 28 -8.04 11.37 -12.54
C PHE A 28 -7.24 10.09 -12.42
N LYS A 29 -5.91 10.21 -12.40
CA LYS A 29 -4.96 9.11 -12.38
C LYS A 29 -4.44 8.89 -10.97
N ILE A 30 -4.80 7.78 -10.37
CA ILE A 30 -4.40 7.37 -9.03
C ILE A 30 -3.38 6.25 -9.17
N GLY A 31 -2.20 6.39 -8.57
CA GLY A 31 -1.29 5.28 -8.35
C GLY A 31 -1.45 4.76 -6.93
N ALA A 32 -1.42 3.45 -6.74
CA ALA A 32 -1.48 2.89 -5.40
C ALA A 32 -0.56 1.67 -5.26
N SER A 33 0.07 1.54 -4.09
CA SER A 33 0.81 0.33 -3.76
C SER A 33 -0.09 -0.89 -3.72
N SER A 34 0.48 -2.08 -3.89
CA SER A 34 -0.29 -3.33 -4.04
C SER A 34 -1.31 -3.54 -2.94
N THR A 35 -0.93 -3.35 -1.68
CA THR A 35 -1.86 -3.49 -0.54
C THR A 35 -3.01 -2.50 -0.62
N ILE A 36 -2.70 -1.23 -0.91
CA ILE A 36 -3.70 -0.17 -0.95
C ILE A 36 -4.64 -0.37 -2.14
N SER A 37 -4.09 -0.68 -3.32
CA SER A 37 -4.86 -0.83 -4.56
C SER A 37 -5.84 -2.01 -4.52
N GLN A 38 -5.49 -3.07 -3.81
CA GLN A 38 -6.27 -4.31 -3.79
C GLN A 38 -7.25 -4.38 -2.61
N TYR A 39 -6.87 -3.87 -1.43
CA TYR A 39 -7.65 -4.12 -0.21
C TYR A 39 -8.23 -2.87 0.47
N VAL A 40 -7.70 -1.69 0.17
CA VAL A 40 -8.10 -0.46 0.87
C VAL A 40 -8.93 0.46 -0.02
N ILE A 41 -8.36 0.88 -1.15
CA ILE A 41 -8.91 1.97 -1.94
C ILE A 41 -10.12 1.62 -2.83
N PRO A 42 -10.38 0.38 -3.28
CA PRO A 42 -11.46 0.08 -4.21
C PRO A 42 -12.84 0.52 -3.71
N LYS A 43 -13.14 0.31 -2.42
CA LYS A 43 -14.42 0.75 -1.82
C LYS A 43 -14.56 2.26 -1.80
N VAL A 44 -13.45 2.96 -1.54
CA VAL A 44 -13.39 4.43 -1.54
C VAL A 44 -13.62 4.96 -2.95
N ILE A 45 -12.93 4.39 -3.96
CA ILE A 45 -13.09 4.77 -5.37
C ILE A 45 -14.53 4.55 -5.84
N ALA A 46 -15.15 3.42 -5.48
CA ALA A 46 -16.55 3.14 -5.83
C ALA A 46 -17.49 4.20 -5.26
N SER A 47 -17.29 4.60 -4.00
CA SER A 47 -18.10 5.64 -3.36
C SER A 47 -17.80 7.04 -3.91
N PHE A 48 -16.54 7.33 -4.22
CA PHE A 48 -16.12 8.57 -4.85
C PHE A 48 -16.75 8.71 -6.26
N HIS A 49 -16.71 7.66 -7.07
CA HIS A 49 -17.31 7.65 -8.40
C HIS A 49 -18.85 7.83 -8.35
N LYS A 50 -19.54 7.23 -7.35
CA LYS A 50 -20.98 7.49 -7.16
C LYS A 50 -21.28 8.96 -6.92
N ARG A 51 -20.41 9.67 -6.21
CA ARG A 51 -20.58 11.12 -5.93
C ARG A 51 -20.18 12.01 -7.10
N TYR A 52 -19.18 11.56 -7.88
CA TYR A 52 -18.61 12.32 -9.01
C TYR A 52 -18.56 11.47 -10.29
N PRO A 53 -19.73 11.10 -10.86
CA PRO A 53 -19.83 10.11 -11.94
C PRO A 53 -19.21 10.55 -13.26
N LYS A 54 -18.94 11.85 -13.43
CA LYS A 54 -18.29 12.38 -14.64
C LYS A 54 -16.76 12.40 -14.56
N ILE A 55 -16.17 12.00 -13.42
CA ILE A 55 -14.72 11.82 -13.29
C ILE A 55 -14.38 10.41 -13.76
N GLN A 56 -13.57 10.32 -14.79
CA GLN A 56 -12.98 9.06 -15.23
C GLN A 56 -11.76 8.74 -14.36
N ILE A 57 -11.81 7.64 -13.60
CA ILE A 57 -10.75 7.26 -12.68
C ILE A 57 -9.90 6.15 -13.30
N ASN A 58 -8.60 6.36 -13.35
CA ASN A 58 -7.62 5.36 -13.74
C ASN A 58 -6.77 4.99 -12.51
N LEU A 59 -6.91 3.76 -12.02
CA LEU A 59 -6.10 3.22 -10.91
C LEU A 59 -4.94 2.39 -11.47
N MET A 60 -3.73 2.84 -11.19
CA MET A 60 -2.48 2.12 -11.50
C MET A 60 -1.96 1.43 -10.25
N ASN A 61 -1.48 0.20 -10.40
CA ASN A 61 -0.96 -0.64 -9.33
C ASN A 61 0.53 -0.93 -9.54
N GLY A 62 1.28 -0.93 -8.45
CA GLY A 62 2.70 -1.29 -8.41
C GLY A 62 3.22 -1.30 -6.97
N ASN A 63 4.52 -1.21 -6.77
CA ASN A 63 5.06 -1.01 -5.44
C ASN A 63 5.21 0.50 -5.11
N SER A 64 5.51 0.82 -3.84
CA SER A 64 5.58 2.22 -3.40
C SER A 64 6.61 3.03 -4.18
N PHE A 65 7.77 2.45 -4.47
CA PHE A 65 8.83 3.12 -5.23
C PHE A 65 8.39 3.44 -6.67
N GLU A 66 7.73 2.49 -7.34
CA GLU A 66 7.18 2.69 -8.68
C GLU A 66 6.13 3.81 -8.71
N MET A 67 5.22 3.82 -7.73
CA MET A 67 4.17 4.85 -7.65
C MET A 67 4.75 6.24 -7.40
N GLU A 68 5.75 6.36 -6.54
CA GLU A 68 6.46 7.64 -6.32
C GLU A 68 7.19 8.10 -7.59
N LYS A 69 7.80 7.18 -8.35
CA LYS A 69 8.42 7.48 -9.64
C LYS A 69 7.39 7.97 -10.68
N LEU A 70 6.26 7.27 -10.82
CA LEU A 70 5.20 7.68 -11.74
C LEU A 70 4.63 9.07 -11.36
N LEU A 71 4.54 9.37 -10.07
CA LEU A 71 4.11 10.67 -9.57
C LEU A 71 5.12 11.76 -9.97
N MET A 72 6.42 11.52 -9.76
CA MET A 72 7.47 12.48 -10.16
C MET A 72 7.52 12.70 -11.66
N ASP A 73 7.22 11.67 -12.46
CA ASP A 73 7.15 11.71 -13.92
C ASP A 73 5.83 12.28 -14.47
N ASN A 74 4.92 12.79 -13.62
CA ASN A 74 3.58 13.30 -13.98
C ASN A 74 2.74 12.28 -14.77
N GLN A 75 2.90 11.00 -14.50
CA GLN A 75 2.08 9.95 -15.11
C GLN A 75 0.83 9.65 -14.29
N ILE A 76 0.84 9.98 -13.00
CA ILE A 76 -0.28 9.94 -12.08
C ILE A 76 -0.42 11.29 -11.37
N ASP A 77 -1.63 11.60 -10.89
CA ASP A 77 -1.94 12.85 -10.21
C ASP A 77 -1.69 12.75 -8.70
N ILE A 78 -1.84 11.55 -8.14
CA ILE A 78 -1.69 11.23 -6.72
C ILE A 78 -1.15 9.81 -6.57
N ALA A 79 -0.33 9.57 -5.56
CA ALA A 79 0.10 8.24 -5.18
C ALA A 79 -0.37 7.90 -3.76
N LEU A 80 -0.77 6.64 -3.56
CA LEU A 80 -1.11 6.07 -2.26
C LEU A 80 -0.04 5.02 -1.94
N VAL A 81 0.76 5.29 -0.90
CA VAL A 81 1.96 4.52 -0.60
C VAL A 81 2.01 4.06 0.86
N GLU A 82 2.79 3.05 1.11
CA GLU A 82 2.87 2.39 2.41
C GLU A 82 4.28 2.39 3.02
N ASN A 83 5.25 3.01 2.34
CA ASN A 83 6.62 3.20 2.84
C ASN A 83 6.67 4.35 3.85
N ASN A 84 7.70 4.35 4.70
CA ASN A 84 7.96 5.42 5.68
C ASN A 84 9.04 6.41 5.20
N SER A 85 9.76 6.10 4.13
CA SER A 85 10.75 7.00 3.52
C SER A 85 10.07 8.21 2.89
N SER A 86 10.83 9.26 2.66
CA SER A 86 10.36 10.48 2.01
C SER A 86 11.28 10.81 0.84
N GLN A 87 10.68 11.08 -0.31
CA GLN A 87 11.40 11.50 -1.51
C GLN A 87 11.40 13.03 -1.63
N PRO A 88 12.52 13.65 -2.02
CA PRO A 88 12.54 15.06 -2.34
C PRO A 88 11.50 15.42 -3.42
N GLY A 89 10.79 16.53 -3.25
CA GLY A 89 9.76 16.98 -4.19
C GLY A 89 8.38 16.35 -4.00
N ILE A 90 8.23 15.40 -3.08
CA ILE A 90 6.94 14.77 -2.74
C ILE A 90 6.51 15.21 -1.33
N ARG A 91 5.25 15.56 -1.18
CA ARG A 91 4.58 15.74 0.11
C ARG A 91 3.77 14.51 0.47
N TYR A 92 3.80 14.15 1.75
CA TYR A 92 3.09 12.99 2.28
C TYR A 92 2.10 13.41 3.37
N ARG A 93 0.93 12.77 3.37
CA ARG A 93 -0.09 12.89 4.42
C ARG A 93 -0.58 11.51 4.81
N ASN A 94 -0.59 11.22 6.10
CA ASN A 94 -1.17 9.97 6.62
C ASN A 94 -2.69 9.97 6.45
N PHE A 95 -3.28 8.83 6.07
CA PHE A 95 -4.74 8.71 5.98
C PHE A 95 -5.30 7.47 6.67
N LEU A 96 -4.48 6.44 6.93
CA LEU A 96 -4.94 5.22 7.56
C LEU A 96 -3.80 4.52 8.31
N ASP A 97 -4.14 3.90 9.45
CA ASP A 97 -3.25 3.01 10.18
C ASP A 97 -3.35 1.59 9.65
N ASP A 98 -2.22 0.89 9.62
CA ASP A 98 -2.11 -0.49 9.18
C ASP A 98 -1.12 -1.26 10.05
N GLU A 99 -1.43 -2.52 10.31
CA GLU A 99 -0.56 -3.46 11.03
C GLU A 99 -0.05 -4.53 10.07
N LEU A 100 1.24 -4.82 10.16
CA LEU A 100 1.83 -5.98 9.50
C LEU A 100 1.90 -7.13 10.50
N ILE A 101 1.30 -8.25 10.13
CA ILE A 101 1.22 -9.45 10.95
C ILE A 101 2.01 -10.59 10.33
N VAL A 102 2.49 -11.49 11.18
CA VAL A 102 3.12 -12.74 10.73
C VAL A 102 2.01 -13.77 10.49
N VAL A 103 2.05 -14.43 9.35
CA VAL A 103 1.10 -15.47 8.98
C VAL A 103 1.81 -16.70 8.43
N THR A 104 1.14 -17.84 8.52
CA THR A 104 1.55 -19.12 7.93
C THR A 104 0.34 -19.82 7.30
N GLY A 105 0.58 -20.77 6.41
CA GLY A 105 -0.48 -21.62 5.85
C GLY A 105 -1.14 -22.47 6.92
N LYS A 106 -2.44 -22.79 6.76
CA LYS A 106 -3.22 -23.60 7.72
C LYS A 106 -2.63 -25.00 7.96
N ASP A 107 -2.06 -25.58 6.92
CA ASP A 107 -1.50 -26.93 6.95
C ASP A 107 -0.01 -26.97 7.29
N SER A 108 0.61 -25.79 7.47
CA SER A 108 2.00 -25.66 7.89
C SER A 108 2.24 -26.25 9.29
N ILE A 109 3.42 -26.85 9.48
CA ILE A 109 3.87 -27.33 10.79
C ILE A 109 3.87 -26.26 11.88
N TYR A 110 3.91 -24.96 11.47
CA TYR A 110 3.89 -23.82 12.37
C TYR A 110 2.49 -23.36 12.75
N ALA A 111 1.44 -23.79 12.04
CA ALA A 111 0.07 -23.33 12.24
C ALA A 111 -0.52 -23.63 13.63
N LYS A 112 0.03 -24.63 14.32
CA LYS A 112 -0.40 -25.02 15.68
C LYS A 112 0.21 -24.18 16.79
N ARG A 113 1.16 -23.27 16.47
CA ARG A 113 1.78 -22.38 17.45
C ARG A 113 0.91 -21.16 17.69
N GLU A 114 0.68 -20.79 18.94
CA GLU A 114 -0.02 -19.54 19.30
C GLU A 114 0.90 -18.32 19.15
N SER A 115 2.18 -18.51 19.39
CA SER A 115 3.18 -17.46 19.30
C SER A 115 4.55 -18.03 18.91
N ILE A 116 5.37 -17.14 18.40
CA ILE A 116 6.80 -17.38 18.10
C ILE A 116 7.66 -16.29 18.74
N THR A 117 8.91 -16.61 18.97
CA THR A 117 9.91 -15.68 19.48
C THR A 117 10.57 -14.91 18.33
N LYS A 118 11.37 -13.89 18.67
CA LYS A 118 12.23 -13.21 17.68
C LYS A 118 13.33 -14.15 17.11
N ASP A 119 13.75 -15.13 17.85
CA ASP A 119 14.72 -16.12 17.39
C ASP A 119 14.07 -17.14 16.46
N ASP A 120 12.84 -17.57 16.74
CA ASP A 120 12.07 -18.36 15.78
C ASP A 120 11.90 -17.62 14.46
N LEU A 121 11.62 -16.31 14.48
CA LEU A 121 11.48 -15.50 13.27
C LEU A 121 12.75 -15.47 12.40
N ARG A 122 13.93 -15.62 13.01
CA ARG A 122 15.22 -15.73 12.30
C ARG A 122 15.44 -17.11 11.69
N GLN A 123 14.92 -18.16 12.32
CA GLN A 123 15.21 -19.55 11.95
C GLN A 123 14.19 -20.12 10.98
N ILE A 124 12.91 -19.77 11.15
CA ILE A 124 11.81 -20.28 10.31
C ILE A 124 11.94 -19.68 8.92
N PRO A 125 11.81 -20.47 7.85
CA PRO A 125 11.79 -19.97 6.49
C PRO A 125 10.74 -18.88 6.30
N ILE A 126 11.10 -17.77 5.66
CA ILE A 126 10.21 -16.64 5.44
C ILE A 126 10.18 -16.20 3.99
N VAL A 127 8.98 -15.88 3.54
CA VAL A 127 8.71 -15.25 2.24
C VAL A 127 8.43 -13.78 2.45
N LEU A 128 9.06 -12.93 1.68
CA LEU A 128 8.94 -11.48 1.80
C LEU A 128 8.52 -10.84 0.47
N ARG A 129 8.14 -9.58 0.55
CA ARG A 129 7.88 -8.75 -0.62
C ARG A 129 9.20 -8.40 -1.33
N GLU A 130 9.07 -8.03 -2.58
CA GLU A 130 10.15 -7.60 -3.46
C GLU A 130 10.78 -6.27 -3.04
N GLN A 131 11.97 -5.99 -3.59
CA GLN A 131 12.63 -4.70 -3.43
C GLN A 131 11.77 -3.56 -4.01
N GLY A 132 11.72 -2.41 -3.32
CA GLY A 132 10.83 -1.29 -3.67
C GLY A 132 9.45 -1.37 -3.01
N SER A 133 9.08 -2.51 -2.41
CA SER A 133 7.85 -2.63 -1.61
C SER A 133 7.95 -1.82 -0.33
N GLY A 134 6.94 -0.99 -0.07
CA GLY A 134 6.82 -0.28 1.21
C GLY A 134 6.65 -1.23 2.40
N THR A 135 6.01 -2.38 2.20
CA THR A 135 5.92 -3.43 3.22
C THR A 135 7.30 -3.93 3.62
N LEU A 136 8.16 -4.27 2.65
CA LEU A 136 9.53 -4.72 2.92
C LEU A 136 10.36 -3.65 3.64
N GLU A 137 10.22 -2.38 3.24
CA GLU A 137 10.91 -1.26 3.87
C GLU A 137 10.53 -1.13 5.36
N VAL A 138 9.23 -1.17 5.67
CA VAL A 138 8.73 -1.07 7.05
C VAL A 138 9.21 -2.24 7.90
N ILE A 139 9.22 -3.46 7.35
CA ILE A 139 9.78 -4.63 8.02
C ILE A 139 11.25 -4.39 8.37
N LYS A 140 12.09 -4.00 7.39
CA LYS A 140 13.51 -3.72 7.60
C LYS A 140 13.74 -2.67 8.70
N GLN A 141 13.02 -1.56 8.63
CA GLN A 141 13.14 -0.47 9.61
C GLN A 141 12.71 -0.92 11.01
N THR A 142 11.64 -1.70 11.12
CA THR A 142 11.14 -2.16 12.43
C THR A 142 12.10 -3.18 13.06
N LEU A 143 12.60 -4.13 12.28
CA LEU A 143 13.57 -5.11 12.75
C LEU A 143 14.87 -4.43 13.21
N ALA A 144 15.36 -3.46 12.45
CA ALA A 144 16.56 -2.69 12.83
C ALA A 144 16.39 -1.96 14.17
N ARG A 145 15.20 -1.34 14.42
CA ARG A 145 14.89 -0.70 15.72
C ARG A 145 14.83 -1.70 16.89
N GLN A 146 14.62 -2.97 16.58
CA GLN A 146 14.59 -4.06 17.57
C GLN A 146 15.92 -4.83 17.67
N ASN A 147 16.99 -4.29 17.07
CA ASN A 147 18.30 -4.92 16.97
C ASN A 147 18.27 -6.32 16.33
N ILE A 148 17.36 -6.50 15.37
CA ILE A 148 17.29 -7.71 14.54
C ILE A 148 17.84 -7.35 13.17
N GLY A 149 18.98 -7.89 12.78
CA GLY A 149 19.52 -7.73 11.44
C GLY A 149 18.59 -8.40 10.41
N PHE A 150 18.20 -7.66 9.39
CA PHE A 150 17.35 -8.19 8.32
C PHE A 150 18.01 -9.36 7.58
N GLU A 151 19.32 -9.30 7.44
CA GLU A 151 20.18 -10.33 6.85
C GLU A 151 20.18 -11.65 7.63
N ASN A 152 19.77 -11.61 8.90
CA ASN A 152 19.68 -12.78 9.76
C ASN A 152 18.36 -13.54 9.63
N LEU A 153 17.40 -13.02 8.83
CA LEU A 153 16.19 -13.76 8.52
C LEU A 153 16.49 -14.87 7.52
N ASN A 154 15.89 -16.05 7.73
CA ASN A 154 15.96 -17.15 6.77
C ASN A 154 15.02 -16.87 5.57
N THR A 155 15.36 -15.83 4.81
CA THR A 155 14.56 -15.40 3.64
C THR A 155 14.85 -16.31 2.45
N LEU A 156 13.85 -17.05 1.99
CA LEU A 156 13.98 -17.95 0.86
C LEU A 156 13.55 -17.32 -0.46
N ILE A 157 12.48 -16.52 -0.46
CA ILE A 157 11.85 -16.01 -1.69
C ILE A 157 11.36 -14.60 -1.47
N HIS A 158 11.47 -13.77 -2.52
CA HIS A 158 10.81 -12.49 -2.65
C HIS A 158 9.73 -12.55 -3.72
N LEU A 159 8.49 -12.20 -3.38
CA LEU A 159 7.35 -12.21 -4.29
C LEU A 159 6.79 -10.80 -4.50
N GLY A 160 6.39 -10.49 -5.74
CA GLY A 160 6.00 -9.16 -6.19
C GLY A 160 4.61 -8.69 -5.73
N SER A 161 3.84 -9.52 -5.04
CA SER A 161 2.52 -9.12 -4.52
C SER A 161 2.12 -9.90 -3.28
N THR A 162 1.20 -9.33 -2.49
CA THR A 162 0.62 -10.03 -1.33
C THR A 162 -0.21 -11.24 -1.76
N GLU A 163 -0.91 -11.17 -2.90
CA GLU A 163 -1.65 -12.31 -3.44
C GLU A 163 -0.73 -13.50 -3.78
N SER A 164 0.42 -13.22 -4.40
CA SER A 164 1.42 -14.27 -4.66
C SER A 164 1.92 -14.92 -3.36
N ILE A 165 2.13 -14.12 -2.32
CA ILE A 165 2.53 -14.64 -0.98
C ILE A 165 1.42 -15.52 -0.39
N LYS A 166 0.17 -15.07 -0.42
CA LYS A 166 -0.98 -15.82 0.11
C LYS A 166 -1.12 -17.18 -0.56
N ASN A 167 -1.04 -17.20 -1.90
CA ASN A 167 -1.11 -18.45 -2.66
C ASN A 167 0.09 -19.36 -2.38
N PHE A 168 1.30 -18.80 -2.29
CA PHE A 168 2.51 -19.56 -2.00
C PHE A 168 2.46 -20.23 -0.62
N LEU A 169 1.93 -19.54 0.39
CA LEU A 169 1.82 -20.08 1.75
C LEU A 169 0.87 -21.27 1.90
N GLN A 170 0.02 -21.56 0.90
CA GLN A 170 -0.87 -22.70 0.97
C GLN A 170 -0.11 -24.04 0.91
N ASP A 171 1.03 -24.06 0.20
CA ASP A 171 1.86 -25.23 -0.03
C ASP A 171 3.28 -25.08 0.54
N PHE A 172 3.48 -24.15 1.49
CA PHE A 172 4.80 -23.82 2.01
C PHE A 172 4.86 -23.84 3.53
N ASP A 173 5.81 -24.59 4.07
CA ASP A 173 6.14 -24.60 5.49
C ASP A 173 7.04 -23.43 5.86
N GLY A 174 6.43 -22.29 6.17
CA GLY A 174 7.15 -21.09 6.53
C GLY A 174 6.22 -19.92 6.87
N LEU A 175 6.81 -18.75 6.97
CA LEU A 175 6.16 -17.52 7.39
C LEU A 175 6.09 -16.49 6.27
N ALA A 176 5.16 -15.56 6.40
CA ALA A 176 5.21 -14.27 5.72
C ALA A 176 4.82 -13.13 6.67
N ILE A 177 5.24 -11.92 6.34
CA ILE A 177 4.83 -10.69 7.04
C ILE A 177 4.05 -9.85 6.05
N VAL A 178 2.76 -9.68 6.31
CA VAL A 178 1.80 -9.02 5.41
C VAL A 178 0.86 -8.09 6.16
N SER A 179 0.21 -7.18 5.45
CA SER A 179 -0.84 -6.33 6.03
C SER A 179 -2.00 -7.18 6.54
N GLU A 180 -2.46 -6.91 7.76
CA GLU A 180 -3.64 -7.58 8.31
C GLU A 180 -4.88 -7.34 7.45
N LYS A 181 -5.00 -6.14 6.85
CA LYS A 181 -6.09 -5.80 5.93
C LYS A 181 -6.11 -6.70 4.68
N ALA A 182 -4.95 -7.19 4.26
CA ALA A 182 -4.82 -8.01 3.06
C ALA A 182 -5.18 -9.49 3.26
N VAL A 183 -5.28 -9.95 4.50
CA VAL A 183 -5.49 -11.37 4.83
C VAL A 183 -6.75 -11.62 5.67
N GLN A 184 -7.63 -10.62 5.81
CA GLN A 184 -8.85 -10.75 6.61
C GLN A 184 -9.74 -11.92 6.16
N THR A 185 -9.87 -12.12 4.86
CA THR A 185 -10.66 -13.22 4.28
C THR A 185 -10.02 -14.58 4.60
N GLU A 186 -8.71 -14.68 4.46
CA GLU A 186 -7.96 -15.92 4.74
C GLU A 186 -7.99 -16.27 6.24
N LEU A 187 -7.88 -15.26 7.11
CA LEU A 187 -8.00 -15.48 8.55
C LEU A 187 -9.42 -15.89 8.95
N TYR A 188 -10.45 -15.28 8.35
CA TYR A 188 -11.84 -15.66 8.58
C TYR A 188 -12.13 -17.11 8.13
N HIS A 189 -11.67 -17.49 6.95
CA HIS A 189 -11.82 -18.87 6.41
C HIS A 189 -10.78 -19.84 6.96
N LYS A 190 -9.85 -19.36 7.80
CA LYS A 190 -8.78 -20.18 8.40
C LYS A 190 -7.88 -20.86 7.38
N THR A 191 -7.71 -20.27 6.20
CA THR A 191 -6.73 -20.74 5.20
C THR A 191 -5.32 -20.24 5.50
N LEU A 192 -5.20 -19.12 6.24
CA LEU A 192 -3.99 -18.65 6.88
C LEU A 192 -4.20 -18.56 8.39
N VAL A 193 -3.11 -18.67 9.15
CA VAL A 193 -3.07 -18.56 10.60
C VAL A 193 -2.17 -17.40 10.98
N LYS A 194 -2.68 -16.48 11.81
CA LYS A 194 -1.90 -15.38 12.40
C LYS A 194 -1.05 -15.93 13.55
N LEU A 195 0.23 -15.63 13.54
CA LEU A 195 1.16 -15.95 14.63
C LEU A 195 1.59 -14.67 15.34
N LYS A 196 1.48 -14.67 16.66
CA LYS A 196 1.97 -13.55 17.48
C LYS A 196 3.48 -13.66 17.63
N VAL A 197 4.23 -12.61 17.34
CA VAL A 197 5.67 -12.54 17.67
C VAL A 197 5.85 -11.86 19.01
N THR A 198 6.42 -12.56 19.99
CA THR A 198 6.60 -12.02 21.33
C THR A 198 7.55 -10.83 21.32
N GLY A 199 7.05 -9.68 21.81
CA GLY A 199 7.84 -8.44 21.89
C GLY A 199 8.11 -7.76 20.56
N LEU A 200 7.32 -8.06 19.51
CA LEU A 200 7.42 -7.40 18.21
C LEU A 200 6.01 -7.03 17.72
N THR A 201 5.83 -5.75 17.41
CA THR A 201 4.67 -5.21 16.69
C THR A 201 5.17 -4.39 15.53
N ILE A 202 4.60 -4.58 14.34
CA ILE A 202 5.00 -3.88 13.13
C ILE A 202 3.80 -3.05 12.65
N SER A 203 3.83 -1.76 12.89
CA SER A 203 2.80 -0.82 12.47
C SER A 203 3.33 0.19 11.46
N ARG A 204 2.45 0.67 10.59
CA ARG A 204 2.75 1.70 9.59
C ARG A 204 1.58 2.64 9.36
N LYS A 205 1.86 3.77 8.72
CA LYS A 205 0.85 4.68 8.20
C LYS A 205 0.75 4.52 6.69
N LEU A 206 -0.45 4.33 6.17
CA LEU A 206 -0.71 4.47 4.75
C LEU A 206 -0.81 5.96 4.43
N ARG A 207 -0.15 6.38 3.35
CA ARG A 207 0.06 7.80 3.06
C ARG A 207 -0.43 8.17 1.67
N ILE A 208 -1.01 9.36 1.58
CA ILE A 208 -1.23 10.07 0.33
C ILE A 208 0.06 10.82 -0.01
N ALA A 209 0.51 10.71 -1.25
CA ALA A 209 1.67 11.40 -1.77
C ALA A 209 1.30 12.23 -3.00
N TYR A 210 1.74 13.47 -3.06
CA TYR A 210 1.55 14.40 -4.19
C TYR A 210 2.78 15.31 -4.35
N LYS A 211 2.98 15.85 -5.56
CA LYS A 211 4.13 16.73 -5.84
C LYS A 211 4.09 18.00 -5.02
N HIS A 212 5.25 18.41 -4.54
CA HIS A 212 5.41 19.68 -3.84
C HIS A 212 5.10 20.86 -4.80
N GLY A 213 4.34 21.84 -4.32
CA GLY A 213 4.06 23.07 -5.07
C GLY A 213 2.91 22.98 -6.08
N HIS A 214 2.39 21.78 -6.37
CA HIS A 214 1.31 21.61 -7.34
C HIS A 214 0.29 20.60 -6.83
N LYS A 215 -0.76 21.09 -6.19
CA LYS A 215 -1.89 20.27 -5.77
C LYS A 215 -3.06 20.59 -6.69
N SER A 216 -3.38 19.67 -7.61
CA SER A 216 -4.53 19.86 -8.48
C SER A 216 -5.83 19.82 -7.65
N ARG A 217 -6.85 20.45 -8.19
CA ARG A 217 -8.17 20.49 -7.54
C ARG A 217 -8.78 19.08 -7.39
N GLN A 218 -8.52 18.18 -8.32
CA GLN A 218 -8.95 16.76 -8.22
C GLN A 218 -8.28 16.06 -7.04
N VAL A 219 -6.99 16.30 -6.83
CA VAL A 219 -6.25 15.77 -5.68
C VAL A 219 -6.85 16.30 -4.37
N GLU A 220 -7.15 17.60 -4.27
CA GLU A 220 -7.80 18.17 -3.09
C GLU A 220 -9.17 17.55 -2.83
N LEU A 221 -9.98 17.42 -3.89
CA LEU A 221 -11.32 16.83 -3.80
C LEU A 221 -11.27 15.38 -3.29
N PHE A 222 -10.36 14.58 -3.86
CA PHE A 222 -10.19 13.19 -3.46
C PHE A 222 -9.65 13.06 -2.03
N GLU A 223 -8.69 13.90 -1.66
CA GLU A 223 -8.13 13.93 -0.31
C GLU A 223 -9.15 14.31 0.76
N ASN A 224 -10.02 15.31 0.47
CA ASN A 224 -11.11 15.69 1.35
C ASN A 224 -12.15 14.57 1.46
N PHE A 225 -12.46 13.91 0.33
CA PHE A 225 -13.34 12.76 0.31
C PHE A 225 -12.77 11.61 1.15
N LEU A 226 -11.51 11.27 0.95
CA LEU A 226 -10.84 10.20 1.69
C LEU A 226 -10.79 10.47 3.19
N SER A 227 -10.60 11.74 3.60
CA SER A 227 -10.57 12.14 5.01
C SER A 227 -11.94 12.05 5.68
N SER A 228 -13.02 12.15 4.92
CA SER A 228 -14.41 12.01 5.40
C SER A 228 -14.94 10.58 5.30
N TYR A 229 -14.23 9.70 4.62
CA TYR A 229 -14.63 8.32 4.40
C TYR A 229 -14.16 7.44 5.54
N ASN A 230 -15.07 6.67 6.12
CA ASN A 230 -14.75 5.72 7.18
C ASN A 230 -14.25 4.40 6.55
N ILE A 231 -12.92 4.21 6.55
CA ILE A 231 -12.23 3.06 5.94
C ILE A 231 -12.13 1.91 6.95
#